data_bbcb007c11ca78843417c75a78a1c4fe
#
_entry.id   bbcb007c11ca78843417c75a78a1c4fe
#
_cell.length_a   1.000
_cell.length_b   1.000
_cell.length_c   1.000
_cell.angle_alpha   90.00
_cell.angle_beta   90.00
_cell.angle_gamma   90.00
#
_symmetry.space_group_name_H-M   'P 1'
#
loop_
_entity.id
_entity.type
_entity.pdbx_description
1 polymer ?
#
loop_
_entity_poly.entity_id
_entity_poly.type
_entity_poly.pdbx_seq_one_letter_code
_entity_poly.pdbx_strand_id
1 'polypeptide(L)'
;MPKPTRYRLVATAAALLSGAVHAQVDPALRDAAQRAIETQPEVTARLNALRGGEESIAIARAGLRPRIGLEASAGRTSDRITTRNPEGQSLNQTGVALSASQLLWDGQGTLREARRSERERVVRWYELADATEVAALEAARAHYDVLRFRRLVALAEDNYVQHRYAHGQLRSRFEAGVGRGVDLEQAGARLALAESNLLSETANLHDVSARYQRIVGTLPPATLAFKTLDGTALPTSAVDAITGALRDNAAISAGIEALRAARAGAQARESAYQPRVEARVRTGTGRNFDGVPDQKRDTSAEIVLSWNLYNGGADEARVRQATHLLNQTADLRDKACRDTRQTVAIAYSDLRKLAEQQQVLDRNTVAIEKARDAYRQQFDIGQRSLLDLLNAENELYTARRALTNAQFDHAVAQARTLAAMQRLTRELGLKVPAEQPMPGEDEARMAEDLPARCPAEVVQLQTAGREALDDRAAKLIQAAPPLKR
;
A
#
# COMPACT_ATOMS: atom_id res chain seq x y z
N MET A 1 -1.10 -26.53 -76.58
CA MET A 1 -0.48 -25.87 -75.47
C MET A 1 -1.41 -25.93 -74.29
N PRO A 2 -1.21 -26.80 -73.28
CA PRO A 2 -2.06 -26.91 -72.11
C PRO A 2 -1.56 -26.01 -70.99
N LYS A 3 -2.55 -25.38 -70.27
CA LYS A 3 -2.32 -24.54 -69.09
C LYS A 3 -1.97 -25.38 -67.87
N PRO A 4 -1.10 -24.93 -66.94
CA PRO A 4 -0.83 -25.65 -65.72
C PRO A 4 -1.85 -25.39 -64.63
N THR A 5 -2.34 -26.47 -64.06
CA THR A 5 -3.25 -26.55 -62.90
C THR A 5 -2.52 -26.13 -61.63
N ARG A 6 -3.05 -25.10 -60.94
CA ARG A 6 -2.53 -24.65 -59.63
C ARG A 6 -3.14 -25.51 -58.53
N TYR A 7 -2.36 -26.35 -57.91
CA TYR A 7 -2.67 -27.01 -56.62
C TYR A 7 -2.65 -25.97 -55.48
N ARG A 8 -3.83 -25.75 -54.86
CA ARG A 8 -3.92 -25.01 -53.56
C ARG A 8 -3.60 -26.00 -52.46
N LEU A 9 -2.43 -25.82 -51.84
CA LEU A 9 -2.09 -26.41 -50.53
C LEU A 9 -2.88 -25.71 -49.45
N VAL A 10 -3.85 -26.41 -48.86
CA VAL A 10 -4.58 -26.01 -47.65
C VAL A 10 -3.63 -26.34 -46.46
N ALA A 11 -2.92 -25.36 -45.97
CA ALA A 11 -2.17 -25.45 -44.73
C ALA A 11 -3.18 -25.28 -43.56
N THR A 12 -3.58 -26.38 -42.95
CA THR A 12 -4.29 -26.41 -41.67
C THR A 12 -3.32 -25.98 -40.58
N ALA A 13 -3.38 -24.70 -40.18
CA ALA A 13 -2.71 -24.18 -38.98
C ALA A 13 -3.45 -24.72 -37.75
N ALA A 14 -2.89 -25.79 -37.15
CA ALA A 14 -3.24 -26.19 -35.81
C ALA A 14 -2.75 -25.11 -34.83
N ALA A 15 -3.64 -24.21 -34.42
CA ALA A 15 -3.41 -23.28 -33.32
C ALA A 15 -3.32 -24.10 -32.04
N LEU A 16 -2.10 -24.41 -31.61
CA LEU A 16 -1.80 -24.84 -30.25
C LEU A 16 -2.15 -23.67 -29.32
N LEU A 17 -3.36 -23.70 -28.77
CA LEU A 17 -3.72 -22.97 -27.57
C LEU A 17 -2.87 -23.52 -26.40
N SER A 18 -1.68 -22.99 -26.26
CA SER A 18 -0.93 -23.04 -25.00
C SER A 18 -1.69 -22.17 -24.00
N GLY A 19 -2.78 -22.72 -23.43
CA GLY A 19 -3.40 -22.20 -22.24
C GLY A 19 -2.35 -22.27 -21.14
N ALA A 20 -1.70 -21.16 -20.83
CA ALA A 20 -0.98 -21.02 -19.58
C ALA A 20 -1.99 -21.36 -18.48
N VAL A 21 -1.81 -22.48 -17.82
CA VAL A 21 -2.51 -22.85 -16.58
C VAL A 21 -2.04 -21.84 -15.54
N HIS A 22 -2.65 -20.66 -15.55
CA HIS A 22 -2.58 -19.76 -14.42
C HIS A 22 -3.35 -20.51 -13.32
N ALA A 23 -2.66 -20.89 -12.27
CA ALA A 23 -3.31 -21.39 -11.07
C ALA A 23 -4.43 -20.40 -10.73
N GLN A 24 -5.68 -20.87 -10.80
CA GLN A 24 -6.84 -19.98 -10.68
C GLN A 24 -6.84 -19.36 -9.29
N VAL A 25 -6.49 -18.08 -9.22
CA VAL A 25 -6.69 -17.25 -8.03
C VAL A 25 -8.16 -17.38 -7.60
N ASP A 26 -8.44 -17.37 -6.30
CA ASP A 26 -9.81 -17.36 -5.81
C ASP A 26 -10.58 -16.16 -6.42
N PRO A 27 -11.63 -16.39 -7.21
CA PRO A 27 -12.39 -15.30 -7.82
C PRO A 27 -12.98 -14.34 -6.78
N ALA A 28 -13.41 -14.86 -5.62
CA ALA A 28 -13.99 -14.02 -4.56
C ALA A 28 -12.95 -13.11 -3.92
N LEU A 29 -11.73 -13.60 -3.71
CA LEU A 29 -10.60 -12.79 -3.24
C LEU A 29 -10.22 -11.71 -4.26
N ARG A 30 -10.12 -12.09 -5.54
CA ARG A 30 -9.83 -11.16 -6.63
C ARG A 30 -10.88 -10.06 -6.72
N ASP A 31 -12.17 -10.42 -6.71
CA ASP A 31 -13.27 -9.46 -6.78
C ASP A 31 -13.30 -8.52 -5.58
N ALA A 32 -13.02 -9.03 -4.37
CA ALA A 32 -12.92 -8.21 -3.16
C ALA A 32 -11.77 -7.20 -3.26
N ALA A 33 -10.59 -7.65 -3.71
CA ALA A 33 -9.43 -6.79 -3.89
C ALA A 33 -9.65 -5.75 -5.00
N GLN A 34 -10.28 -6.15 -6.13
CA GLN A 34 -10.60 -5.23 -7.21
C GLN A 34 -11.59 -4.13 -6.76
N ARG A 35 -12.65 -4.51 -6.04
CA ARG A 35 -13.60 -3.55 -5.48
C ARG A 35 -12.94 -2.60 -4.48
N ALA A 36 -12.07 -3.11 -3.62
CA ALA A 36 -11.33 -2.26 -2.69
C ALA A 36 -10.51 -1.20 -3.43
N ILE A 37 -9.80 -1.55 -4.50
CA ILE A 37 -9.06 -0.60 -5.32
C ILE A 37 -9.99 0.46 -5.94
N GLU A 38 -11.16 0.06 -6.40
CA GLU A 38 -12.10 0.94 -7.10
C GLU A 38 -12.88 1.88 -6.14
N THR A 39 -13.14 1.43 -4.92
CA THR A 39 -14.05 2.14 -3.99
C THR A 39 -13.35 2.80 -2.81
N GLN A 40 -12.10 2.44 -2.52
CA GLN A 40 -11.41 2.95 -1.34
C GLN A 40 -11.05 4.44 -1.52
N PRO A 41 -11.47 5.32 -0.58
CA PRO A 41 -11.23 6.77 -0.71
C PRO A 41 -9.74 7.14 -0.80
N GLU A 42 -8.85 6.39 -0.14
CA GLU A 42 -7.40 6.64 -0.21
C GLU A 42 -6.86 6.46 -1.63
N VAL A 43 -7.25 5.39 -2.33
CA VAL A 43 -6.82 5.15 -3.72
C VAL A 43 -7.35 6.26 -4.63
N THR A 44 -8.62 6.65 -4.47
CA THR A 44 -9.23 7.74 -5.24
C THR A 44 -8.55 9.08 -4.94
N ALA A 45 -8.18 9.34 -3.68
CA ALA A 45 -7.46 10.55 -3.30
C ALA A 45 -6.08 10.61 -3.98
N ARG A 46 -5.32 9.49 -4.02
CA ARG A 46 -4.03 9.42 -4.71
C ARG A 46 -4.17 9.58 -6.22
N LEU A 47 -5.22 9.02 -6.82
CA LEU A 47 -5.52 9.22 -8.25
C LEU A 47 -5.78 10.70 -8.56
N ASN A 48 -6.56 11.39 -7.72
CA ASN A 48 -6.81 12.82 -7.90
C ASN A 48 -5.54 13.65 -7.65
N ALA A 49 -4.67 13.25 -6.72
CA ALA A 49 -3.36 13.89 -6.51
C ALA A 49 -2.45 13.72 -7.73
N LEU A 50 -2.48 12.56 -8.40
CA LEU A 50 -1.76 12.33 -9.65
C LEU A 50 -2.27 13.27 -10.77
N ARG A 51 -3.60 13.36 -10.96
CA ARG A 51 -4.21 14.28 -11.93
C ARG A 51 -3.86 15.74 -11.63
N GLY A 52 -3.91 16.14 -10.36
CA GLY A 52 -3.45 17.47 -9.93
C GLY A 52 -1.96 17.72 -10.23
N GLY A 53 -1.12 16.68 -10.14
CA GLY A 53 0.28 16.73 -10.54
C GLY A 53 0.47 16.97 -12.05
N GLU A 54 -0.40 16.40 -12.89
CA GLU A 54 -0.39 16.64 -14.34
C GLU A 54 -0.70 18.10 -14.68
N GLU A 55 -1.69 18.68 -14.02
CA GLU A 55 -2.01 20.12 -14.18
C GLU A 55 -0.89 21.01 -13.63
N SER A 56 -0.18 20.60 -12.60
CA SER A 56 0.99 21.34 -12.07
C SER A 56 2.11 21.48 -13.11
N ILE A 57 2.30 20.49 -13.98
CA ILE A 57 3.25 20.56 -15.11
C ILE A 57 2.77 21.62 -16.12
N ALA A 58 1.47 21.63 -16.46
CA ALA A 58 0.90 22.60 -17.38
C ALA A 58 1.05 24.03 -16.82
N ILE A 59 0.81 24.23 -15.51
CA ILE A 59 1.01 25.50 -14.81
C ILE A 59 2.48 25.95 -14.88
N ALA A 60 3.42 25.05 -14.56
CA ALA A 60 4.84 25.38 -14.61
C ALA A 60 5.30 25.75 -16.04
N ARG A 61 4.87 24.97 -17.05
CA ARG A 61 5.17 25.23 -18.47
C ARG A 61 4.49 26.49 -19.00
N ALA A 62 3.36 26.92 -18.41
CA ALA A 62 2.68 28.15 -18.79
C ALA A 62 3.58 29.41 -18.57
N GLY A 63 4.55 29.33 -17.65
CA GLY A 63 5.58 30.39 -17.50
C GLY A 63 6.44 30.63 -18.73
N LEU A 64 6.52 29.66 -19.67
CA LEU A 64 7.23 29.78 -20.95
C LEU A 64 6.35 30.28 -22.10
N ARG A 65 5.03 30.46 -21.87
CA ARG A 65 4.06 30.89 -22.88
C ARG A 65 3.76 32.37 -22.74
N PRO A 66 3.26 33.03 -23.80
CA PRO A 66 2.82 34.43 -23.72
C PRO A 66 1.69 34.58 -22.70
N ARG A 67 1.75 35.67 -21.92
CA ARG A 67 0.67 36.10 -21.04
C ARG A 67 -0.01 37.30 -21.67
N ILE A 68 -1.32 37.27 -21.79
CA ILE A 68 -2.13 38.34 -22.33
C ILE A 68 -3.06 38.83 -21.23
N GLY A 69 -3.05 40.14 -20.97
CA GLY A 69 -3.88 40.76 -19.94
C GLY A 69 -4.62 41.98 -20.51
N LEU A 70 -5.86 42.19 -20.07
CA LEU A 70 -6.66 43.38 -20.32
C LEU A 70 -6.84 44.10 -19.00
N GLU A 71 -6.51 45.40 -19.00
CA GLU A 71 -6.66 46.29 -17.86
C GLU A 71 -7.59 47.45 -18.25
N ALA A 72 -8.58 47.73 -17.42
CA ALA A 72 -9.41 48.92 -17.55
C ALA A 72 -9.25 49.77 -16.28
N SER A 73 -9.00 51.04 -16.46
CA SER A 73 -8.75 52.00 -15.36
C SER A 73 -9.61 53.24 -15.49
N ALA A 74 -10.08 53.76 -14.36
CA ALA A 74 -10.72 55.06 -14.24
C ALA A 74 -10.21 55.70 -12.95
N GLY A 75 -9.75 56.94 -13.05
CA GLY A 75 -9.13 57.59 -11.89
C GLY A 75 -9.02 59.11 -12.10
N ARG A 76 -8.52 59.76 -11.06
CA ARG A 76 -8.16 61.18 -11.10
C ARG A 76 -6.71 61.32 -10.67
N THR A 77 -5.90 61.92 -11.54
CA THR A 77 -4.51 62.23 -11.25
C THR A 77 -4.37 63.73 -11.03
N SER A 78 -3.62 64.12 -10.01
CA SER A 78 -3.26 65.53 -9.78
C SER A 78 -1.75 65.57 -9.73
N ASP A 79 -1.19 66.41 -10.61
CA ASP A 79 0.26 66.70 -10.69
C ASP A 79 0.57 68.13 -10.66
N ARG A 80 1.78 68.49 -10.23
CA ARG A 80 2.34 69.82 -10.28
C ARG A 80 3.76 69.76 -10.82
N ILE A 81 3.93 70.20 -12.04
CA ILE A 81 5.24 70.26 -12.70
C ILE A 81 5.62 71.71 -12.87
N THR A 82 6.64 72.16 -12.14
CA THR A 82 7.04 73.60 -12.01
C THR A 82 7.28 74.27 -13.35
N THR A 83 7.77 73.54 -14.34
CA THR A 83 8.08 74.07 -15.69
C THR A 83 6.91 73.91 -16.66
N ARG A 84 5.89 73.09 -16.39
CA ARG A 84 4.80 72.80 -17.33
C ARG A 84 3.42 73.18 -16.78
N ASN A 85 3.19 72.90 -15.48
CA ASN A 85 1.94 73.22 -14.79
C ASN A 85 2.24 73.79 -13.40
N PRO A 86 2.73 75.01 -13.28
CA PRO A 86 3.17 75.60 -12.01
C PRO A 86 2.05 75.78 -10.98
N GLU A 87 0.79 75.87 -11.42
CA GLU A 87 -0.40 76.02 -10.57
C GLU A 87 -1.01 74.59 -10.17
N GLY A 88 -0.47 73.56 -10.74
CA GLY A 88 -1.01 72.18 -10.60
C GLY A 88 -2.14 71.89 -11.59
N GLN A 89 -2.20 70.65 -12.06
CA GLN A 89 -3.24 70.16 -12.98
C GLN A 89 -3.91 68.96 -12.39
N SER A 90 -5.23 68.88 -12.49
CA SER A 90 -6.01 67.72 -12.08
C SER A 90 -6.77 67.14 -13.27
N LEU A 91 -6.51 65.88 -13.60
CA LEU A 91 -7.08 65.27 -14.79
C LEU A 91 -7.91 64.04 -14.36
N ASN A 92 -9.10 63.90 -14.94
CA ASN A 92 -9.84 62.62 -14.91
C ASN A 92 -9.32 61.77 -16.06
N GLN A 93 -8.82 60.61 -15.72
CA GLN A 93 -8.34 59.63 -16.70
C GLN A 93 -9.24 58.39 -16.78
N THR A 94 -9.42 57.89 -17.97
CA THR A 94 -10.06 56.62 -18.22
C THR A 94 -9.30 55.92 -19.33
N GLY A 95 -9.20 54.58 -19.22
CA GLY A 95 -8.49 53.84 -20.25
C GLY A 95 -8.72 52.34 -20.22
N VAL A 96 -8.46 51.72 -21.35
CA VAL A 96 -8.39 50.29 -21.52
C VAL A 96 -7.04 49.99 -22.20
N ALA A 97 -6.28 49.06 -21.61
CA ALA A 97 -4.99 48.63 -22.14
C ALA A 97 -4.95 47.11 -22.32
N LEU A 98 -4.47 46.67 -23.46
CA LEU A 98 -4.12 45.28 -23.74
C LEU A 98 -2.60 45.12 -23.62
N SER A 99 -2.18 44.15 -22.81
CA SER A 99 -0.76 43.85 -22.63
C SER A 99 -0.46 42.41 -23.00
N ALA A 100 0.69 42.18 -23.61
CA ALA A 100 1.23 40.83 -23.83
C ALA A 100 2.68 40.82 -23.33
N SER A 101 3.03 39.76 -22.57
CA SER A 101 4.39 39.56 -22.10
C SER A 101 4.84 38.12 -22.38
N GLN A 102 6.09 37.97 -22.84
CA GLN A 102 6.71 36.69 -23.14
C GLN A 102 8.07 36.62 -22.47
N LEU A 103 8.25 35.57 -21.63
CA LEU A 103 9.56 35.26 -21.08
C LEU A 103 10.49 34.80 -22.21
N LEU A 104 11.64 35.44 -22.35
CA LEU A 104 12.70 35.04 -23.28
C LEU A 104 13.84 34.30 -22.59
N TRP A 105 14.19 34.72 -21.37
CA TRP A 105 15.27 34.17 -20.57
C TRP A 105 15.09 34.44 -19.08
N ASP A 106 15.35 33.44 -18.22
CA ASP A 106 15.33 33.55 -16.76
C ASP A 106 16.38 32.66 -16.07
N GLY A 107 17.51 32.43 -16.70
CA GLY A 107 18.53 31.52 -16.17
C GLY A 107 18.06 30.06 -16.10
N GLN A 108 17.10 29.65 -16.94
CA GLN A 108 16.44 28.35 -16.96
C GLN A 108 15.56 28.04 -15.71
N GLY A 109 15.25 29.04 -14.88
CA GLY A 109 14.46 28.82 -13.67
C GLY A 109 13.10 28.18 -13.94
N THR A 110 12.35 28.76 -14.90
CA THR A 110 11.03 28.21 -15.30
C THR A 110 11.14 26.80 -15.89
N LEU A 111 12.17 26.51 -16.67
CA LEU A 111 12.39 25.19 -17.25
C LEU A 111 12.71 24.13 -16.16
N ARG A 112 13.55 24.49 -15.19
CA ARG A 112 13.90 23.63 -14.06
C ARG A 112 12.70 23.40 -13.12
N GLU A 113 11.85 24.42 -12.94
CA GLU A 113 10.60 24.28 -12.18
C GLU A 113 9.60 23.33 -12.89
N ALA A 114 9.51 23.40 -14.23
CA ALA A 114 8.72 22.44 -15.00
C ALA A 114 9.25 21.01 -14.85
N ARG A 115 10.58 20.81 -14.88
CA ARG A 115 11.21 19.51 -14.62
C ARG A 115 10.93 19.02 -13.19
N ARG A 116 10.95 19.90 -12.19
CA ARG A 116 10.56 19.55 -10.83
C ARG A 116 9.13 18.99 -10.79
N SER A 117 8.18 19.71 -11.41
CA SER A 117 6.78 19.29 -11.46
C SER A 117 6.59 17.96 -12.21
N GLU A 118 7.37 17.71 -13.27
CA GLU A 118 7.37 16.43 -13.99
C GLU A 118 7.79 15.27 -13.08
N ARG A 119 8.86 15.47 -12.28
CA ARG A 119 9.30 14.45 -11.31
C ARG A 119 8.32 14.28 -10.15
N GLU A 120 7.72 15.36 -9.66
CA GLU A 120 6.67 15.29 -8.63
C GLU A 120 5.44 14.50 -9.12
N ARG A 121 5.04 14.63 -10.39
CA ARG A 121 4.00 13.79 -10.98
C ARG A 121 4.35 12.30 -10.89
N VAL A 122 5.61 11.95 -11.19
CA VAL A 122 6.07 10.55 -11.10
C VAL A 122 6.05 10.06 -9.65
N VAL A 123 6.40 10.91 -8.68
CA VAL A 123 6.24 10.60 -7.24
C VAL A 123 4.78 10.25 -6.94
N ARG A 124 3.81 11.07 -7.40
CA ARG A 124 2.37 10.81 -7.19
C ARG A 124 1.90 9.51 -7.81
N TRP A 125 2.47 9.15 -8.97
CA TRP A 125 2.17 7.86 -9.59
C TRP A 125 2.64 6.67 -8.72
N TYR A 126 3.85 6.73 -8.16
CA TYR A 126 4.34 5.69 -7.25
C TYR A 126 3.55 5.65 -5.94
N GLU A 127 3.13 6.80 -5.40
CA GLU A 127 2.25 6.86 -4.23
C GLU A 127 0.88 6.20 -4.50
N LEU A 128 0.34 6.36 -5.72
CA LEU A 128 -0.88 5.67 -6.15
C LEU A 128 -0.65 4.16 -6.26
N ALA A 129 0.48 3.73 -6.83
CA ALA A 129 0.83 2.32 -6.94
C ALA A 129 0.96 1.66 -5.56
N ASP A 130 1.60 2.32 -4.60
CA ASP A 130 1.72 1.87 -3.22
C ASP A 130 0.34 1.75 -2.54
N ALA A 131 -0.50 2.79 -2.64
CA ALA A 131 -1.85 2.79 -2.08
C ALA A 131 -2.73 1.68 -2.68
N THR A 132 -2.56 1.38 -3.97
CA THR A 132 -3.27 0.29 -4.65
C THR A 132 -2.85 -1.07 -4.10
N GLU A 133 -1.55 -1.27 -3.88
CA GLU A 133 -1.01 -2.51 -3.31
C GLU A 133 -1.46 -2.71 -1.85
N VAL A 134 -1.45 -1.63 -1.06
CA VAL A 134 -1.96 -1.63 0.33
C VAL A 134 -3.45 -1.96 0.37
N ALA A 135 -4.26 -1.36 -0.52
CA ALA A 135 -5.69 -1.65 -0.60
C ALA A 135 -5.97 -3.11 -0.96
N ALA A 136 -5.20 -3.68 -1.90
CA ALA A 136 -5.29 -5.10 -2.25
C ALA A 136 -4.92 -6.01 -1.07
N LEU A 137 -3.88 -5.67 -0.30
CA LEU A 137 -3.47 -6.40 0.89
C LEU A 137 -4.53 -6.32 2.00
N GLU A 138 -5.10 -5.14 2.25
CA GLU A 138 -6.16 -4.98 3.24
C GLU A 138 -7.41 -5.79 2.87
N ALA A 139 -7.79 -5.81 1.58
CA ALA A 139 -8.89 -6.63 1.10
C ALA A 139 -8.60 -8.14 1.25
N ALA A 140 -7.39 -8.58 0.94
CA ALA A 140 -6.98 -9.97 1.12
C ALA A 140 -7.03 -10.38 2.61
N ARG A 141 -6.55 -9.53 3.51
CA ARG A 141 -6.66 -9.76 4.96
C ARG A 141 -8.11 -9.84 5.41
N ALA A 142 -8.94 -8.88 5.01
CA ALA A 142 -10.35 -8.87 5.37
C ALA A 142 -11.09 -10.12 4.86
N HIS A 143 -10.77 -10.58 3.64
CA HIS A 143 -11.31 -11.81 3.06
C HIS A 143 -10.93 -13.04 3.89
N TYR A 144 -9.65 -13.21 4.21
CA TYR A 144 -9.17 -14.35 5.01
C TYR A 144 -9.65 -14.27 6.46
N ASP A 145 -9.78 -13.08 7.06
CA ASP A 145 -10.29 -12.93 8.42
C ASP A 145 -11.77 -13.35 8.52
N VAL A 146 -12.63 -12.99 7.55
CA VAL A 146 -14.02 -13.45 7.51
C VAL A 146 -14.10 -14.97 7.43
N LEU A 147 -13.30 -15.60 6.57
CA LEU A 147 -13.23 -17.07 6.46
C LEU A 147 -12.75 -17.71 7.75
N ARG A 148 -11.71 -17.16 8.37
CA ARG A 148 -11.15 -17.60 9.65
C ARG A 148 -12.24 -17.62 10.72
N PHE A 149 -12.90 -16.50 10.94
CA PHE A 149 -13.87 -16.39 12.03
C PHE A 149 -15.15 -17.18 11.75
N ARG A 150 -15.57 -17.37 10.51
CA ARG A 150 -16.62 -18.36 10.18
C ARG A 150 -16.22 -19.77 10.60
N ARG A 151 -14.98 -20.17 10.35
CA ARG A 151 -14.49 -21.47 10.77
C ARG A 151 -14.37 -21.59 12.30
N LEU A 152 -13.93 -20.52 12.98
CA LEU A 152 -13.81 -20.50 14.43
C LEU A 152 -15.19 -20.53 15.12
N VAL A 153 -16.20 -19.85 14.59
CA VAL A 153 -17.60 -19.93 15.07
C VAL A 153 -18.10 -21.39 14.92
N ALA A 154 -17.93 -22.02 13.77
CA ALA A 154 -18.34 -23.41 13.59
C ALA A 154 -17.66 -24.37 14.59
N LEU A 155 -16.37 -24.18 14.88
CA LEU A 155 -15.67 -24.96 15.91
C LEU A 155 -16.21 -24.68 17.33
N ALA A 156 -16.59 -23.43 17.63
CA ALA A 156 -17.18 -23.07 18.92
C ALA A 156 -18.61 -23.61 19.08
N GLU A 157 -19.39 -23.64 18.00
CA GLU A 157 -20.72 -24.27 17.96
C GLU A 157 -20.62 -25.76 18.25
N ASP A 158 -19.70 -26.48 17.56
CA ASP A 158 -19.45 -27.89 17.80
C ASP A 158 -19.05 -28.14 19.27
N ASN A 159 -18.13 -27.32 19.80
CA ASN A 159 -17.69 -27.43 21.20
C ASN A 159 -18.83 -27.19 22.19
N TYR A 160 -19.66 -26.18 21.95
CA TYR A 160 -20.85 -25.90 22.77
C TYR A 160 -21.82 -27.11 22.76
N VAL A 161 -22.11 -27.70 21.60
CA VAL A 161 -23.00 -28.81 21.44
C VAL A 161 -22.48 -30.02 22.22
N GLN A 162 -21.18 -30.36 22.17
CA GLN A 162 -20.59 -31.48 22.91
C GLN A 162 -20.69 -31.26 24.43
N HIS A 163 -20.38 -30.04 24.93
CA HIS A 163 -20.49 -29.74 26.36
C HIS A 163 -21.95 -29.73 26.84
N ARG A 164 -22.88 -29.23 26.03
CA ARG A 164 -24.32 -29.25 26.33
C ARG A 164 -24.86 -30.65 26.45
N TYR A 165 -24.48 -31.55 25.52
CA TYR A 165 -24.82 -32.95 25.53
C TYR A 165 -24.29 -33.63 26.81
N ALA A 166 -23.00 -33.47 27.11
CA ALA A 166 -22.36 -34.04 28.27
C ALA A 166 -22.98 -33.58 29.60
N HIS A 167 -23.26 -32.26 29.71
CA HIS A 167 -23.97 -31.70 30.88
C HIS A 167 -25.36 -32.36 31.05
N GLY A 168 -26.12 -32.53 29.96
CA GLY A 168 -27.41 -33.21 30.00
C GLY A 168 -27.32 -34.63 30.50
N GLN A 169 -26.32 -35.38 30.06
CA GLN A 169 -26.07 -36.77 30.53
C GLN A 169 -25.73 -36.81 32.03
N LEU A 170 -24.89 -35.93 32.54
CA LEU A 170 -24.53 -35.85 33.96
C LEU A 170 -25.74 -35.44 34.83
N ARG A 171 -26.53 -34.53 34.33
CA ARG A 171 -27.75 -34.07 35.02
C ARG A 171 -28.73 -35.25 35.19
N SER A 172 -28.99 -36.01 34.13
CA SER A 172 -29.88 -37.18 34.20
C SER A 172 -29.36 -38.22 35.17
N ARG A 173 -28.04 -38.50 35.22
CA ARG A 173 -27.43 -39.43 36.18
C ARG A 173 -27.54 -38.93 37.63
N PHE A 174 -27.37 -37.62 37.86
CA PHE A 174 -27.51 -37.04 39.16
C PHE A 174 -28.97 -37.11 39.68
N GLU A 175 -29.94 -36.75 38.83
CA GLU A 175 -31.36 -36.84 39.10
C GLU A 175 -31.81 -38.29 39.38
N ALA A 176 -31.18 -39.29 38.75
CA ALA A 176 -31.37 -40.72 39.02
C ALA A 176 -30.63 -41.23 40.27
N GLY A 177 -29.92 -40.36 41.03
CA GLY A 177 -29.18 -40.71 42.24
C GLY A 177 -27.88 -41.49 42.03
N VAL A 178 -27.42 -41.69 40.79
CA VAL A 178 -26.20 -42.45 40.44
C VAL A 178 -25.02 -41.56 40.02
N GLY A 179 -25.22 -40.21 39.98
CA GLY A 179 -24.22 -39.21 39.64
C GLY A 179 -23.76 -38.41 40.87
N ARG A 180 -22.53 -37.86 40.79
CA ARG A 180 -21.98 -36.93 41.82
C ARG A 180 -22.33 -35.50 41.49
N GLY A 181 -22.77 -34.72 42.48
CA GLY A 181 -23.07 -33.29 42.31
C GLY A 181 -21.87 -32.47 41.84
N VAL A 182 -20.65 -32.81 42.32
CA VAL A 182 -19.41 -32.14 41.89
C VAL A 182 -19.16 -32.29 40.37
N ASP A 183 -19.45 -33.46 39.80
CA ASP A 183 -19.27 -33.71 38.38
C ASP A 183 -20.28 -32.89 37.56
N LEU A 184 -21.51 -32.71 38.04
CA LEU A 184 -22.52 -31.88 37.41
C LEU A 184 -22.13 -30.38 37.43
N GLU A 185 -21.68 -29.87 38.59
CA GLU A 185 -21.21 -28.50 38.71
C GLU A 185 -19.99 -28.21 37.79
N GLN A 186 -19.06 -29.14 37.72
CA GLN A 186 -17.89 -29.00 36.85
C GLN A 186 -18.26 -29.02 35.36
N ALA A 187 -19.22 -29.87 34.97
CA ALA A 187 -19.75 -29.87 33.61
C ALA A 187 -20.53 -28.59 33.30
N GLY A 188 -21.25 -28.03 34.28
CA GLY A 188 -21.89 -26.74 34.18
C GLY A 188 -20.88 -25.58 33.91
N ALA A 189 -19.79 -25.59 34.67
CA ALA A 189 -18.69 -24.61 34.44
C ALA A 189 -18.06 -24.73 33.04
N ARG A 190 -17.86 -25.98 32.55
CA ARG A 190 -17.34 -26.21 31.19
C ARG A 190 -18.32 -25.80 30.11
N LEU A 191 -19.62 -26.01 30.30
CA LEU A 191 -20.67 -25.52 29.39
C LEU A 191 -20.71 -23.98 29.33
N ALA A 192 -20.66 -23.35 30.49
CA ALA A 192 -20.60 -21.86 30.53
C ALA A 192 -19.35 -21.29 29.81
N LEU A 193 -18.20 -21.96 29.93
CA LEU A 193 -17.00 -21.60 29.19
C LEU A 193 -17.18 -21.79 27.66
N ALA A 194 -17.79 -22.88 27.23
CA ALA A 194 -18.07 -23.14 25.80
C ALA A 194 -19.05 -22.10 25.23
N GLU A 195 -20.07 -21.69 26.02
CA GLU A 195 -20.99 -20.61 25.66
C GLU A 195 -20.27 -19.26 25.52
N SER A 196 -19.40 -18.94 26.48
CA SER A 196 -18.58 -17.72 26.41
C SER A 196 -17.66 -17.70 25.18
N ASN A 197 -17.06 -18.83 24.83
CA ASN A 197 -16.25 -18.94 23.62
C ASN A 197 -17.08 -18.71 22.35
N LEU A 198 -18.28 -19.28 22.26
CA LEU A 198 -19.19 -19.09 21.14
C LEU A 198 -19.60 -17.63 20.97
N LEU A 199 -19.96 -16.96 22.07
CA LEU A 199 -20.29 -15.53 22.07
C LEU A 199 -19.11 -14.69 21.59
N SER A 200 -17.90 -15.00 22.07
CA SER A 200 -16.69 -14.27 21.68
C SER A 200 -16.37 -14.44 20.20
N GLU A 201 -16.41 -15.65 19.66
CA GLU A 201 -16.13 -15.89 18.24
C GLU A 201 -17.22 -15.29 17.34
N THR A 202 -18.48 -15.26 17.79
CA THR A 202 -19.58 -14.60 17.07
C THR A 202 -19.38 -13.08 17.01
N ALA A 203 -18.97 -12.46 18.14
CA ALA A 203 -18.64 -11.05 18.19
C ALA A 203 -17.46 -10.70 17.26
N ASN A 204 -16.39 -11.53 17.29
CA ASN A 204 -15.25 -11.36 16.39
C ASN A 204 -15.65 -11.48 14.91
N LEU A 205 -16.56 -12.41 14.57
CA LEU A 205 -17.08 -12.54 13.19
C LEU A 205 -17.84 -11.28 12.75
N HIS A 206 -18.62 -10.68 13.65
CA HIS A 206 -19.29 -9.41 13.39
C HIS A 206 -18.26 -8.31 13.09
N ASP A 207 -17.23 -8.18 13.91
CA ASP A 207 -16.22 -7.12 13.78
C ASP A 207 -15.41 -7.25 12.47
N VAL A 208 -15.00 -8.46 12.10
CA VAL A 208 -14.29 -8.67 10.83
C VAL A 208 -15.22 -8.49 9.62
N SER A 209 -16.51 -8.79 9.75
CA SER A 209 -17.50 -8.56 8.68
C SER A 209 -17.74 -7.05 8.47
N ALA A 210 -17.80 -6.26 9.54
CA ALA A 210 -17.85 -4.80 9.45
C ALA A 210 -16.57 -4.21 8.85
N ARG A 211 -15.40 -4.75 9.22
CA ARG A 211 -14.12 -4.36 8.61
C ARG A 211 -14.08 -4.67 7.12
N TYR A 212 -14.53 -5.86 6.72
CA TYR A 212 -14.65 -6.24 5.31
C TYR A 212 -15.54 -5.26 4.56
N GLN A 213 -16.71 -4.91 5.10
CA GLN A 213 -17.61 -3.93 4.49
C GLN A 213 -16.94 -2.56 4.33
N ARG A 214 -16.18 -2.10 5.31
CA ARG A 214 -15.44 -0.84 5.23
C ARG A 214 -14.39 -0.86 4.11
N ILE A 215 -13.69 -1.98 3.93
CA ILE A 215 -12.57 -2.09 2.97
C ILE A 215 -13.09 -2.36 1.55
N VAL A 216 -14.04 -3.29 1.41
CA VAL A 216 -14.53 -3.77 0.09
C VAL A 216 -15.77 -3.00 -0.39
N GLY A 217 -16.43 -2.27 0.51
CA GLY A 217 -17.64 -1.50 0.21
C GLY A 217 -18.95 -2.31 0.22
N THR A 218 -18.87 -3.65 0.40
CA THR A 218 -20.05 -4.55 0.45
C THR A 218 -19.90 -5.54 1.60
N LEU A 219 -21.02 -6.11 2.05
CA LEU A 219 -20.99 -7.21 3.01
C LEU A 219 -20.30 -8.44 2.41
N PRO A 220 -19.62 -9.26 3.25
CA PRO A 220 -18.99 -10.48 2.77
C PRO A 220 -20.04 -11.46 2.23
N PRO A 221 -19.82 -12.11 1.07
CA PRO A 221 -20.73 -13.10 0.51
C PRO A 221 -21.00 -14.25 1.50
N ALA A 222 -22.20 -14.84 1.45
CA ALA A 222 -22.56 -15.95 2.34
C ALA A 222 -21.64 -17.15 2.14
N THR A 223 -21.30 -17.45 0.89
CA THR A 223 -20.41 -18.58 0.54
C THR A 223 -19.05 -18.03 0.09
N LEU A 224 -18.00 -18.39 0.82
CA LEU A 224 -16.60 -18.13 0.47
C LEU A 224 -15.84 -19.45 0.57
N ALA A 225 -14.95 -19.71 -0.38
CA ALA A 225 -14.06 -20.86 -0.35
C ALA A 225 -12.67 -20.45 0.16
N PHE A 226 -12.06 -21.27 0.99
CA PHE A 226 -10.67 -21.06 1.39
C PHE A 226 -9.73 -21.58 0.30
N LYS A 227 -8.97 -20.66 -0.29
CA LYS A 227 -7.92 -20.98 -1.25
C LYS A 227 -6.70 -20.09 -0.96
N THR A 228 -5.53 -20.69 -0.86
CA THR A 228 -4.27 -19.96 -0.71
C THR A 228 -3.81 -19.38 -2.05
N LEU A 229 -2.97 -18.37 -2.01
CA LEU A 229 -2.30 -17.84 -3.19
C LEU A 229 -1.33 -18.87 -3.76
N ASP A 230 -1.06 -18.79 -5.07
CA ASP A 230 -0.08 -19.66 -5.71
C ASP A 230 1.32 -19.36 -5.15
N GLY A 231 2.01 -20.43 -4.74
CA GLY A 231 3.36 -20.32 -4.20
C GLY A 231 4.44 -20.02 -5.22
N THR A 232 4.15 -20.05 -6.53
CA THR A 232 5.14 -19.87 -7.60
C THR A 232 5.71 -18.45 -7.67
N ALA A 233 4.94 -17.45 -7.26
CA ALA A 233 5.35 -16.06 -7.22
C ALA A 233 6.11 -15.68 -5.93
N LEU A 234 6.13 -16.57 -4.94
CA LEU A 234 6.81 -16.32 -3.67
C LEU A 234 8.32 -16.44 -3.82
N PRO A 235 9.11 -15.64 -3.09
CA PRO A 235 10.57 -15.70 -3.15
C PRO A 235 11.09 -17.02 -2.57
N THR A 236 12.16 -17.53 -3.15
CA THR A 236 12.79 -18.79 -2.71
C THR A 236 13.74 -18.59 -1.53
N SER A 237 14.29 -17.39 -1.37
CA SER A 237 15.19 -17.02 -0.28
C SER A 237 14.89 -15.63 0.29
N ALA A 238 15.38 -15.37 1.51
CA ALA A 238 15.27 -14.05 2.12
C ALA A 238 16.02 -12.97 1.32
N VAL A 239 17.16 -13.34 0.71
CA VAL A 239 17.93 -12.44 -0.14
C VAL A 239 17.14 -12.07 -1.39
N ASP A 240 16.49 -13.05 -2.05
CA ASP A 240 15.66 -12.82 -3.23
C ASP A 240 14.46 -11.91 -2.89
N ALA A 241 13.81 -12.15 -1.73
CA ALA A 241 12.72 -11.32 -1.25
C ALA A 241 13.14 -9.86 -1.09
N ILE A 242 14.25 -9.63 -0.38
CA ILE A 242 14.76 -8.28 -0.11
C ILE A 242 15.23 -7.61 -1.41
N THR A 243 16.03 -8.29 -2.22
CA THR A 243 16.54 -7.72 -3.49
C THR A 243 15.41 -7.38 -4.45
N GLY A 244 14.41 -8.27 -4.58
CA GLY A 244 13.23 -8.01 -5.40
C GLY A 244 12.43 -6.81 -4.91
N ALA A 245 12.22 -6.69 -3.60
CA ALA A 245 11.51 -5.56 -3.02
C ALA A 245 12.29 -4.24 -3.17
N LEU A 246 13.59 -4.23 -2.91
CA LEU A 246 14.42 -3.03 -3.09
C LEU A 246 14.37 -2.50 -4.53
N ARG A 247 14.25 -3.41 -5.50
CA ARG A 247 14.13 -3.05 -6.91
C ARG A 247 12.72 -2.54 -7.28
N ASP A 248 11.67 -3.23 -6.84
CA ASP A 248 10.32 -3.05 -7.37
C ASP A 248 9.41 -2.20 -6.45
N ASN A 249 9.82 -1.91 -5.21
CA ASN A 249 8.98 -1.20 -4.24
C ASN A 249 8.69 0.25 -4.62
N ALA A 250 7.40 0.61 -4.60
CA ALA A 250 6.91 1.92 -5.00
C ALA A 250 7.37 3.04 -4.07
N ALA A 251 7.46 2.81 -2.75
CA ALA A 251 7.88 3.84 -1.80
C ALA A 251 9.35 4.24 -2.00
N ILE A 252 10.23 3.28 -2.33
CA ILE A 252 11.63 3.57 -2.68
C ILE A 252 11.70 4.35 -3.99
N SER A 253 10.95 3.94 -5.00
CA SER A 253 10.89 4.61 -6.30
C SER A 253 10.36 6.04 -6.17
N ALA A 254 9.31 6.27 -5.34
CA ALA A 254 8.82 7.59 -4.98
C ALA A 254 9.92 8.45 -4.33
N GLY A 255 10.69 7.88 -3.39
CA GLY A 255 11.81 8.56 -2.74
C GLY A 255 12.92 8.97 -3.70
N ILE A 256 13.25 8.13 -4.70
CA ILE A 256 14.24 8.44 -5.74
C ILE A 256 13.75 9.61 -6.61
N GLU A 257 12.50 9.56 -7.07
CA GLU A 257 11.92 10.63 -7.89
C GLU A 257 11.73 11.95 -7.10
N ALA A 258 11.39 11.86 -5.81
CA ALA A 258 11.34 13.02 -4.92
C ALA A 258 12.72 13.69 -4.78
N LEU A 259 13.79 12.90 -4.68
CA LEU A 259 15.16 13.42 -4.65
C LEU A 259 15.52 14.13 -5.98
N ARG A 260 15.12 13.55 -7.12
CA ARG A 260 15.31 14.17 -8.45
C ARG A 260 14.52 15.47 -8.57
N ALA A 261 13.28 15.51 -8.07
CA ALA A 261 12.46 16.72 -8.01
C ALA A 261 13.11 17.80 -7.13
N ALA A 262 13.56 17.45 -5.93
CA ALA A 262 14.25 18.36 -5.02
C ALA A 262 15.53 18.94 -5.63
N ARG A 263 16.29 18.13 -6.38
CA ARG A 263 17.50 18.58 -7.11
C ARG A 263 17.15 19.59 -8.19
N ALA A 264 16.12 19.33 -9.00
CA ALA A 264 15.63 20.26 -10.01
C ALA A 264 15.13 21.57 -9.36
N GLY A 265 14.44 21.47 -8.22
CA GLY A 265 13.99 22.63 -7.44
C GLY A 265 15.15 23.46 -6.87
N ALA A 266 16.18 22.82 -6.34
CA ALA A 266 17.37 23.53 -5.86
C ALA A 266 18.07 24.29 -7.02
N GLN A 267 18.24 23.62 -8.16
CA GLN A 267 18.80 24.27 -9.35
C GLN A 267 17.91 25.41 -9.88
N ALA A 268 16.58 25.31 -9.74
CA ALA A 268 15.68 26.40 -10.10
C ALA A 268 15.89 27.66 -9.23
N ARG A 269 16.26 27.51 -7.95
CA ARG A 269 16.56 28.66 -7.06
C ARG A 269 17.83 29.40 -7.45
N GLU A 270 18.82 28.71 -8.03
CA GLU A 270 20.05 29.33 -8.52
C GLU A 270 19.80 30.29 -9.68
N SER A 271 18.67 30.18 -10.40
CA SER A 271 18.30 31.09 -11.47
C SER A 271 18.07 32.55 -10.97
N ALA A 272 17.82 32.74 -9.67
CA ALA A 272 17.68 34.08 -9.07
C ALA A 272 18.95 34.92 -9.22
N TYR A 273 20.12 34.29 -9.39
CA TYR A 273 21.38 34.99 -9.66
C TYR A 273 21.57 35.41 -11.14
N GLN A 274 20.65 35.01 -12.01
CA GLN A 274 20.71 35.30 -13.44
C GLN A 274 19.76 36.45 -13.81
N PRO A 275 20.06 37.20 -14.86
CA PRO A 275 19.13 38.20 -15.38
C PRO A 275 17.88 37.53 -15.95
N ARG A 276 16.75 38.22 -15.86
CA ARG A 276 15.49 37.89 -16.51
C ARG A 276 15.24 38.82 -17.69
N VAL A 277 14.94 38.24 -18.85
CA VAL A 277 14.66 38.97 -20.08
C VAL A 277 13.23 38.64 -20.53
N GLU A 278 12.42 39.68 -20.74
CA GLU A 278 11.04 39.57 -21.20
C GLU A 278 10.79 40.49 -22.38
N ALA A 279 10.08 40.04 -23.39
CA ALA A 279 9.45 40.86 -24.39
C ALA A 279 8.09 41.33 -23.88
N ARG A 280 7.80 42.61 -23.97
CA ARG A 280 6.51 43.20 -23.57
C ARG A 280 5.95 44.06 -24.68
N VAL A 281 4.66 43.94 -24.93
CA VAL A 281 3.90 44.81 -25.83
C VAL A 281 2.68 45.27 -25.06
N ARG A 282 2.44 46.58 -25.09
CA ARG A 282 1.26 47.20 -24.49
C ARG A 282 0.63 48.16 -25.51
N THR A 283 -0.66 48.12 -25.67
CA THR A 283 -1.42 49.11 -26.42
C THR A 283 -2.65 49.48 -25.62
N GLY A 284 -2.92 50.77 -25.52
CA GLY A 284 -4.05 51.28 -24.78
C GLY A 284 -4.70 52.47 -25.40
N THR A 285 -5.93 52.76 -25.03
CA THR A 285 -6.72 53.92 -25.48
C THR A 285 -7.63 54.40 -24.37
N GLY A 286 -7.90 55.73 -24.36
CA GLY A 286 -8.74 56.32 -23.32
C GLY A 286 -8.83 57.83 -23.43
N ARG A 287 -9.29 58.46 -22.36
CA ARG A 287 -9.28 59.92 -22.17
C ARG A 287 -8.19 60.25 -21.16
N ASN A 288 -7.29 61.21 -21.52
CA ASN A 288 -6.10 61.51 -20.74
C ASN A 288 -5.37 60.23 -20.31
N PHE A 289 -5.16 59.33 -21.28
CA PHE A 289 -4.66 57.98 -21.05
C PHE A 289 -3.31 58.03 -20.32
N ASP A 290 -3.12 57.17 -19.34
CA ASP A 290 -1.97 57.11 -18.44
C ASP A 290 -1.64 58.44 -17.71
N GLY A 291 -2.65 59.33 -17.55
CA GLY A 291 -2.50 60.60 -16.85
C GLY A 291 -1.84 61.70 -17.69
N VAL A 292 -1.68 61.50 -19.01
CA VAL A 292 -1.14 62.49 -19.92
C VAL A 292 -2.28 63.31 -20.54
N PRO A 293 -2.24 64.64 -20.46
CA PRO A 293 -3.27 65.51 -21.04
C PRO A 293 -3.49 65.24 -22.54
N ASP A 294 -4.75 65.09 -22.94
CA ASP A 294 -5.20 64.82 -24.30
C ASP A 294 -4.67 63.51 -24.98
N GLN A 295 -3.95 62.71 -24.27
CA GLN A 295 -3.48 61.43 -24.80
C GLN A 295 -4.67 60.48 -24.98
N LYS A 296 -4.91 60.03 -26.22
CA LYS A 296 -5.99 59.12 -26.59
C LYS A 296 -5.51 57.68 -26.83
N ARG A 297 -4.25 57.49 -27.15
CA ARG A 297 -3.65 56.19 -27.45
C ARG A 297 -2.20 56.14 -27.08
N ASP A 298 -1.76 55.03 -26.55
CA ASP A 298 -0.34 54.72 -26.38
C ASP A 298 -0.07 53.27 -26.86
N THR A 299 1.11 53.07 -27.45
CA THR A 299 1.56 51.73 -27.85
C THR A 299 3.06 51.65 -27.64
N SER A 300 3.46 50.66 -26.83
CA SER A 300 4.88 50.37 -26.55
C SER A 300 5.20 48.91 -26.87
N ALA A 301 6.40 48.70 -27.40
CA ALA A 301 7.00 47.38 -27.57
C ALA A 301 8.44 47.43 -27.06
N GLU A 302 8.78 46.61 -26.10
CA GLU A 302 10.06 46.69 -25.41
C GLU A 302 10.60 45.30 -25.03
N ILE A 303 11.91 45.19 -24.94
CA ILE A 303 12.61 44.09 -24.31
C ILE A 303 13.12 44.60 -22.98
N VAL A 304 12.65 43.98 -21.91
CA VAL A 304 13.00 44.37 -20.54
C VAL A 304 13.96 43.35 -19.95
N LEU A 305 15.17 43.83 -19.58
CA LEU A 305 16.11 43.04 -18.77
C LEU A 305 15.99 43.52 -17.32
N SER A 306 15.67 42.58 -16.41
CA SER A 306 15.67 42.81 -14.97
C SER A 306 16.68 41.90 -14.30
N TRP A 307 17.54 42.46 -13.47
CA TRP A 307 18.55 41.72 -12.73
C TRP A 307 18.60 42.20 -11.28
N ASN A 308 18.29 41.29 -10.38
CA ASN A 308 18.36 41.60 -8.97
C ASN A 308 19.80 41.36 -8.47
N LEU A 309 20.55 42.42 -8.26
CA LEU A 309 21.96 42.33 -7.84
C LEU A 309 22.10 42.06 -6.33
N TYR A 310 21.16 42.56 -5.52
CA TYR A 310 21.13 42.34 -4.07
C TYR A 310 19.72 42.57 -3.52
N ASN A 311 19.25 41.60 -2.73
CA ASN A 311 17.92 41.63 -2.11
C ASN A 311 17.97 41.32 -0.59
N GLY A 312 18.99 41.82 0.10
CA GLY A 312 19.13 41.61 1.53
C GLY A 312 19.53 40.18 1.94
N GLY A 313 20.13 39.42 1.02
CA GLY A 313 20.54 38.03 1.26
C GLY A 313 19.44 36.96 1.10
N ALA A 314 18.24 37.40 0.63
CA ALA A 314 17.10 36.48 0.50
C ALA A 314 17.35 35.34 -0.50
N ASP A 315 17.99 35.63 -1.64
CA ASP A 315 18.24 34.58 -2.65
C ASP A 315 19.27 33.56 -2.18
N GLU A 316 20.31 34.00 -1.48
CA GLU A 316 21.27 33.12 -0.84
C GLU A 316 20.60 32.17 0.21
N ALA A 317 19.72 32.76 1.05
CA ALA A 317 18.96 32.01 2.02
C ALA A 317 18.01 30.98 1.36
N ARG A 318 17.36 31.32 0.23
CA ARG A 318 16.51 30.39 -0.55
C ARG A 318 17.31 29.24 -1.15
N VAL A 319 18.52 29.50 -1.65
CA VAL A 319 19.40 28.42 -2.16
C VAL A 319 19.85 27.51 -1.03
N ARG A 320 20.26 28.05 0.14
CA ARG A 320 20.58 27.22 1.31
C ARG A 320 19.38 26.40 1.78
N GLN A 321 18.19 27.01 1.85
CA GLN A 321 16.95 26.30 2.19
C GLN A 321 16.69 25.13 1.23
N ALA A 322 16.80 25.36 -0.09
CA ALA A 322 16.60 24.31 -1.10
C ALA A 322 17.63 23.19 -0.98
N THR A 323 18.88 23.51 -0.62
CA THR A 323 19.92 22.51 -0.36
C THR A 323 19.59 21.64 0.88
N HIS A 324 19.08 22.27 1.96
CA HIS A 324 18.64 21.49 3.14
C HIS A 324 17.43 20.60 2.82
N LEU A 325 16.47 21.07 2.02
CA LEU A 325 15.34 20.25 1.57
C LEU A 325 15.79 19.09 0.66
N LEU A 326 16.80 19.30 -0.19
CA LEU A 326 17.41 18.24 -0.98
C LEU A 326 18.04 17.15 -0.08
N ASN A 327 18.80 17.56 0.95
CA ASN A 327 19.39 16.63 1.90
C ASN A 327 18.31 15.87 2.71
N GLN A 328 17.26 16.57 3.17
CA GLN A 328 16.10 15.95 3.82
C GLN A 328 15.47 14.87 2.93
N THR A 329 15.31 15.15 1.63
CA THR A 329 14.73 14.19 0.69
C THR A 329 15.64 12.97 0.49
N ALA A 330 16.96 13.16 0.51
CA ALA A 330 17.92 12.06 0.47
C ALA A 330 17.79 11.15 1.70
N ASP A 331 17.68 11.74 2.90
CA ASP A 331 17.49 10.98 4.13
C ASP A 331 16.15 10.23 4.15
N LEU A 332 15.07 10.83 3.63
CA LEU A 332 13.75 10.16 3.51
C LEU A 332 13.78 8.99 2.53
N ARG A 333 14.52 9.10 1.40
CA ARG A 333 14.76 7.97 0.49
C ARG A 333 15.50 6.83 1.21
N ASP A 334 16.54 7.14 1.96
CA ASP A 334 17.31 6.13 2.71
C ASP A 334 16.47 5.50 3.82
N LYS A 335 15.57 6.28 4.44
CA LYS A 335 14.56 5.75 5.39
C LYS A 335 13.63 4.77 4.70
N ALA A 336 13.03 5.13 3.54
CA ALA A 336 12.13 4.25 2.79
C ALA A 336 12.80 2.91 2.44
N CYS A 337 14.09 2.93 2.10
CA CYS A 337 14.86 1.75 1.86
C CYS A 337 14.98 0.85 3.09
N ARG A 338 15.32 1.41 4.26
CA ARG A 338 15.44 0.67 5.53
C ARG A 338 14.09 0.09 5.97
N ASP A 339 13.02 0.86 5.85
CA ASP A 339 11.66 0.44 6.20
C ASP A 339 11.20 -0.73 5.31
N THR A 340 11.43 -0.63 4.00
CA THR A 340 11.11 -1.71 3.04
C THR A 340 11.89 -2.98 3.36
N ARG A 341 13.22 -2.88 3.61
CA ARG A 341 14.04 -4.03 3.99
C ARG A 341 13.51 -4.72 5.24
N GLN A 342 13.19 -3.97 6.27
CA GLN A 342 12.61 -4.51 7.51
C GLN A 342 11.27 -5.19 7.25
N THR A 343 10.36 -4.53 6.53
CA THR A 343 9.02 -5.05 6.25
C THR A 343 9.07 -6.38 5.49
N VAL A 344 9.94 -6.47 4.48
CA VAL A 344 10.11 -7.69 3.68
C VAL A 344 10.79 -8.80 4.49
N ALA A 345 11.81 -8.46 5.27
CA ALA A 345 12.50 -9.45 6.11
C ALA A 345 11.54 -10.09 7.12
N ILE A 346 10.68 -9.30 7.77
CA ILE A 346 9.66 -9.80 8.69
C ILE A 346 8.63 -10.62 7.92
N ALA A 347 8.09 -10.13 6.80
CA ALA A 347 7.06 -10.83 6.03
C ALA A 347 7.55 -12.19 5.53
N TYR A 348 8.77 -12.29 5.02
CA TYR A 348 9.37 -13.55 4.58
C TYR A 348 9.65 -14.51 5.74
N SER A 349 10.15 -14.00 6.88
CA SER A 349 10.35 -14.81 8.08
C SER A 349 9.02 -15.40 8.58
N ASP A 350 7.97 -14.58 8.66
CA ASP A 350 6.63 -15.01 9.04
C ASP A 350 6.10 -16.09 8.09
N LEU A 351 6.23 -15.89 6.78
CA LEU A 351 5.85 -16.87 5.75
C LEU A 351 6.46 -18.24 6.00
N ARG A 352 7.76 -18.28 6.26
CA ARG A 352 8.50 -19.54 6.49
C ARG A 352 8.12 -20.20 7.82
N LYS A 353 8.08 -19.40 8.89
CA LYS A 353 7.79 -19.92 10.24
C LYS A 353 6.35 -20.36 10.40
N LEU A 354 5.39 -19.67 9.82
CA LEU A 354 4.00 -20.08 9.85
C LEU A 354 3.75 -21.37 9.05
N ALA A 355 4.46 -21.58 7.94
CA ALA A 355 4.39 -22.84 7.21
C ALA A 355 4.91 -24.02 8.06
N GLU A 356 6.04 -23.86 8.75
CA GLU A 356 6.59 -24.86 9.68
C GLU A 356 5.63 -25.11 10.86
N GLN A 357 5.11 -24.04 11.45
CA GLN A 357 4.17 -24.09 12.59
C GLN A 357 2.87 -24.81 12.22
N GLN A 358 2.30 -24.53 11.04
CA GLN A 358 1.11 -25.20 10.54
C GLN A 358 1.28 -26.72 10.49
N GLN A 359 2.42 -27.22 9.99
CA GLN A 359 2.71 -28.67 9.95
C GLN A 359 2.80 -29.30 11.34
N VAL A 360 3.35 -28.57 12.32
CA VAL A 360 3.44 -29.06 13.71
C VAL A 360 2.06 -29.11 14.36
N LEU A 361 1.25 -28.04 14.17
CA LEU A 361 -0.11 -27.96 14.71
C LEU A 361 -1.06 -29.00 14.07
N ASP A 362 -0.87 -29.29 12.78
CA ASP A 362 -1.63 -30.35 12.10
C ASP A 362 -1.36 -31.73 12.76
N ARG A 363 -0.08 -32.10 12.95
CA ARG A 363 0.28 -33.31 13.65
C ARG A 363 -0.23 -33.36 15.09
N ASN A 364 -0.17 -32.26 15.81
CA ASN A 364 -0.72 -32.13 17.15
C ASN A 364 -2.23 -32.36 17.16
N THR A 365 -2.97 -31.76 16.23
CA THR A 365 -4.43 -31.89 16.13
C THR A 365 -4.82 -33.33 15.85
N VAL A 366 -4.14 -34.02 14.91
CA VAL A 366 -4.37 -35.45 14.62
C VAL A 366 -4.11 -36.34 15.84
N ALA A 367 -3.06 -36.05 16.63
CA ALA A 367 -2.75 -36.82 17.83
C ALA A 367 -3.81 -36.64 18.93
N ILE A 368 -4.24 -35.39 19.17
CA ILE A 368 -5.28 -35.08 20.15
C ILE A 368 -6.64 -35.66 19.73
N GLU A 369 -6.98 -35.62 18.43
CA GLU A 369 -8.20 -36.22 17.91
C GLU A 369 -8.26 -37.74 18.18
N LYS A 370 -7.18 -38.47 17.91
CA LYS A 370 -7.06 -39.90 18.23
C LYS A 370 -7.17 -40.16 19.73
N ALA A 371 -6.54 -39.31 20.57
CA ALA A 371 -6.62 -39.46 22.03
C ALA A 371 -8.05 -39.24 22.53
N ARG A 372 -8.74 -38.21 22.01
CA ARG A 372 -10.13 -37.91 22.33
C ARG A 372 -11.05 -39.08 21.94
N ASP A 373 -10.86 -39.67 20.75
CA ASP A 373 -11.66 -40.81 20.29
C ASP A 373 -11.44 -42.04 21.18
N ALA A 374 -10.21 -42.30 21.61
CA ALA A 374 -9.90 -43.34 22.56
C ALA A 374 -10.55 -43.10 23.94
N TYR A 375 -10.53 -41.87 24.45
CA TYR A 375 -11.20 -41.49 25.69
C TYR A 375 -12.73 -41.67 25.59
N ARG A 376 -13.33 -41.33 24.45
CA ARG A 376 -14.76 -41.55 24.20
C ARG A 376 -15.10 -43.03 24.27
N GLN A 377 -14.36 -43.93 23.62
CA GLN A 377 -14.54 -45.37 23.66
C GLN A 377 -14.40 -45.94 25.10
N GLN A 378 -13.37 -45.49 25.85
CA GLN A 378 -13.16 -45.89 27.23
C GLN A 378 -14.27 -45.40 28.17
N PHE A 379 -14.83 -44.20 27.92
CA PHE A 379 -15.98 -43.70 28.66
C PHE A 379 -17.25 -44.53 28.39
N ASP A 380 -17.49 -44.88 27.13
CA ASP A 380 -18.67 -45.65 26.73
C ASP A 380 -18.72 -47.02 27.40
N ILE A 381 -17.55 -47.66 27.65
CA ILE A 381 -17.44 -48.95 28.39
C ILE A 381 -17.21 -48.77 29.91
N GLY A 382 -17.30 -47.53 30.42
CA GLY A 382 -17.21 -47.22 31.85
C GLY A 382 -15.82 -47.23 32.46
N GLN A 383 -14.75 -47.26 31.66
CA GLN A 383 -13.35 -47.28 32.12
C GLN A 383 -12.78 -45.89 32.40
N ARG A 384 -13.44 -44.83 31.93
CA ARG A 384 -13.02 -43.44 32.11
C ARG A 384 -14.15 -42.55 32.61
N SER A 385 -13.79 -41.51 33.30
CA SER A 385 -14.76 -40.50 33.74
C SER A 385 -15.22 -39.60 32.58
N LEU A 386 -16.43 -39.05 32.68
CA LEU A 386 -16.92 -38.08 31.73
C LEU A 386 -16.07 -36.81 31.75
N LEU A 387 -15.46 -36.48 32.89
CA LEU A 387 -14.55 -35.33 33.00
C LEU A 387 -13.29 -35.50 32.15
N ASP A 388 -12.73 -36.69 32.04
CA ASP A 388 -11.60 -36.98 31.16
C ASP A 388 -12.00 -36.76 29.69
N LEU A 389 -13.20 -37.17 29.31
CA LEU A 389 -13.73 -36.92 27.97
C LEU A 389 -13.95 -35.43 27.70
N LEU A 390 -14.55 -34.69 28.66
CA LEU A 390 -14.74 -33.21 28.52
C LEU A 390 -13.40 -32.46 28.42
N ASN A 391 -12.38 -32.88 29.15
CA ASN A 391 -11.05 -32.30 29.02
C ASN A 391 -10.46 -32.58 27.62
N ALA A 392 -10.59 -33.82 27.12
CA ALA A 392 -10.12 -34.16 25.77
C ALA A 392 -10.88 -33.40 24.66
N GLU A 393 -12.19 -33.15 24.82
CA GLU A 393 -12.97 -32.31 23.90
C GLU A 393 -12.48 -30.87 23.89
N ASN A 394 -12.17 -30.30 25.07
CA ASN A 394 -11.63 -28.94 25.16
C ASN A 394 -10.19 -28.82 24.57
N GLU A 395 -9.36 -29.87 24.77
CA GLU A 395 -8.03 -29.93 24.14
C GLU A 395 -8.14 -30.00 22.61
N LEU A 396 -9.08 -30.81 22.08
CA LEU A 396 -9.33 -30.90 20.65
C LEU A 396 -9.83 -29.56 20.06
N TYR A 397 -10.78 -28.92 20.75
CA TYR A 397 -11.25 -27.58 20.37
C TYR A 397 -10.07 -26.57 20.28
N THR A 398 -9.23 -26.56 21.31
CA THR A 398 -8.06 -25.67 21.38
C THR A 398 -7.06 -25.96 20.27
N ALA A 399 -6.77 -27.25 19.99
CA ALA A 399 -5.86 -27.66 18.93
C ALA A 399 -6.39 -27.30 17.54
N ARG A 400 -7.67 -27.58 17.26
CA ARG A 400 -8.31 -27.23 15.98
C ARG A 400 -8.37 -25.70 15.76
N ARG A 401 -8.61 -24.93 16.84
CA ARG A 401 -8.57 -23.48 16.81
C ARG A 401 -7.17 -22.94 16.48
N ALA A 402 -6.13 -23.49 17.12
CA ALA A 402 -4.74 -23.14 16.86
C ALA A 402 -4.32 -23.47 15.42
N LEU A 403 -4.68 -24.64 14.91
CA LEU A 403 -4.42 -25.02 13.51
C LEU A 403 -5.14 -24.08 12.52
N THR A 404 -6.43 -23.80 12.79
CA THR A 404 -7.20 -22.89 11.95
C THR A 404 -6.54 -21.51 11.88
N ASN A 405 -6.15 -20.93 13.02
CA ASN A 405 -5.45 -19.66 13.04
C ASN A 405 -4.14 -19.70 12.23
N ALA A 406 -3.31 -20.74 12.41
CA ALA A 406 -2.06 -20.87 11.67
C ALA A 406 -2.26 -21.01 10.15
N GLN A 407 -3.31 -21.69 9.70
CA GLN A 407 -3.66 -21.81 8.28
C GLN A 407 -3.96 -20.43 7.66
N PHE A 408 -4.79 -19.62 8.32
CA PHE A 408 -5.14 -18.30 7.83
C PHE A 408 -4.01 -17.29 7.99
N ASP A 409 -3.24 -17.36 9.08
CA ASP A 409 -2.05 -16.52 9.27
C ASP A 409 -1.01 -16.78 8.17
N HIS A 410 -0.82 -18.05 7.77
CA HIS A 410 0.04 -18.39 6.65
C HIS A 410 -0.48 -17.81 5.31
N ALA A 411 -1.79 -17.90 5.04
CA ALA A 411 -2.38 -17.30 3.83
C ALA A 411 -2.22 -15.76 3.80
N VAL A 412 -2.41 -15.10 4.93
CA VAL A 412 -2.17 -13.66 5.07
C VAL A 412 -0.69 -13.32 4.91
N ALA A 413 0.23 -14.16 5.43
CA ALA A 413 1.67 -13.97 5.27
C ALA A 413 2.12 -14.09 3.81
N GLN A 414 1.50 -14.97 3.01
CA GLN A 414 1.71 -15.03 1.56
C GLN A 414 1.33 -13.71 0.89
N ALA A 415 0.12 -13.20 1.13
CA ALA A 415 -0.34 -11.94 0.58
C ALA A 415 0.55 -10.76 1.03
N ARG A 416 0.94 -10.74 2.31
CA ARG A 416 1.81 -9.70 2.88
C ARG A 416 3.21 -9.71 2.26
N THR A 417 3.78 -10.89 1.99
CA THR A 417 5.08 -11.01 1.34
C THR A 417 5.04 -10.50 -0.09
N LEU A 418 4.01 -10.88 -0.86
CA LEU A 418 3.81 -10.38 -2.21
C LEU A 418 3.59 -8.87 -2.25
N ALA A 419 2.77 -8.32 -1.35
CA ALA A 419 2.54 -6.89 -1.24
C ALA A 419 3.82 -6.12 -0.87
N ALA A 420 4.61 -6.62 0.08
CA ALA A 420 5.89 -6.01 0.45
C ALA A 420 6.90 -5.99 -0.71
N MET A 421 6.76 -6.91 -1.67
CA MET A 421 7.52 -6.97 -2.92
C MET A 421 6.86 -6.22 -4.08
N GLN A 422 5.74 -5.52 -3.87
CA GLN A 422 4.95 -4.84 -4.91
C GLN A 422 4.45 -5.79 -6.01
N ARG A 423 4.00 -6.99 -5.66
CA ARG A 423 3.60 -8.04 -6.61
C ARG A 423 2.18 -8.56 -6.41
N LEU A 424 1.50 -8.22 -5.30
CA LEU A 424 0.20 -8.78 -4.97
C LEU A 424 -0.87 -8.39 -6.00
N THR A 425 -0.92 -7.13 -6.41
CA THR A 425 -1.88 -6.65 -7.43
C THR A 425 -1.71 -7.38 -8.75
N ARG A 426 -0.48 -7.64 -9.17
CA ARG A 426 -0.16 -8.39 -10.39
C ARG A 426 -0.55 -9.86 -10.26
N GLU A 427 -0.23 -10.50 -9.13
CA GLU A 427 -0.55 -11.92 -8.90
C GLU A 427 -2.05 -12.17 -8.82
N LEU A 428 -2.80 -11.23 -8.28
CA LEU A 428 -4.26 -11.28 -8.27
C LEU A 428 -4.87 -10.89 -9.64
N GLY A 429 -4.07 -10.41 -10.60
CA GLY A 429 -4.54 -9.95 -11.91
C GLY A 429 -5.49 -8.77 -11.82
N LEU A 430 -5.21 -7.81 -10.92
CA LEU A 430 -6.05 -6.65 -10.67
C LEU A 430 -5.80 -5.54 -11.70
N LYS A 431 -6.86 -4.81 -12.02
CA LYS A 431 -6.77 -3.58 -12.82
C LYS A 431 -6.43 -2.41 -11.92
N VAL A 432 -5.36 -1.71 -12.24
CA VAL A 432 -4.94 -0.50 -11.52
C VAL A 432 -5.57 0.76 -12.14
N PRO A 433 -5.87 1.82 -11.35
CA PRO A 433 -6.60 2.99 -11.82
C PRO A 433 -5.86 3.85 -12.85
N ALA A 434 -4.54 3.73 -12.93
CA ALA A 434 -3.70 4.46 -13.88
C ALA A 434 -2.80 3.48 -14.64
N GLU A 435 -3.19 3.18 -15.87
CA GLU A 435 -2.31 2.59 -16.87
C GLU A 435 -1.36 3.69 -17.36
N GLN A 436 -0.33 3.99 -16.62
CA GLN A 436 0.71 4.86 -17.15
C GLN A 436 1.94 4.03 -17.46
N PRO A 437 2.60 4.30 -18.61
CA PRO A 437 3.91 3.73 -18.85
C PRO A 437 4.80 4.15 -17.70
N MET A 438 5.49 3.18 -17.12
CA MET A 438 6.57 3.44 -16.20
C MET A 438 7.50 4.48 -16.82
N PRO A 439 8.11 5.37 -16.01
CA PRO A 439 9.21 6.19 -16.50
C PRO A 439 10.16 5.27 -17.25
N GLY A 440 10.57 5.65 -18.46
CA GLY A 440 11.28 4.76 -19.36
C GLY A 440 12.41 3.99 -18.69
N GLU A 441 12.66 2.78 -19.12
CA GLU A 441 13.71 1.89 -18.59
C GLU A 441 15.09 2.54 -18.54
N ASP A 442 15.34 3.54 -19.40
CA ASP A 442 16.58 4.32 -19.48
C ASP A 442 16.84 5.22 -18.26
N GLU A 443 15.82 5.51 -17.44
CA GLU A 443 16.01 6.17 -16.17
C GLU A 443 16.14 5.13 -15.07
N ALA A 444 17.33 4.56 -14.91
CA ALA A 444 17.64 3.57 -13.89
C ALA A 444 16.95 3.91 -12.56
N ARG A 445 15.99 3.08 -12.15
CA ARG A 445 15.23 3.23 -10.91
C ARG A 445 16.13 3.24 -9.70
N MET A 446 17.24 2.50 -9.79
CA MET A 446 18.25 2.45 -8.75
C MET A 446 19.35 3.46 -9.09
N ALA A 447 19.54 4.43 -8.20
CA ALA A 447 20.81 5.15 -8.20
C ALA A 447 21.93 4.12 -7.99
N GLU A 448 23.06 4.25 -8.69
CA GLU A 448 24.20 3.32 -8.61
C GLU A 448 24.69 3.09 -7.17
N ASP A 449 24.47 4.06 -6.27
CA ASP A 449 24.83 4.01 -4.86
C ASP A 449 23.80 3.32 -3.96
N LEU A 450 22.59 3.00 -4.46
CA LEU A 450 21.53 2.41 -3.64
C LEU A 450 21.94 1.05 -3.02
N PRO A 451 22.58 0.12 -3.72
CA PRO A 451 23.07 -1.13 -3.12
C PRO A 451 24.01 -0.92 -1.95
N ALA A 452 24.88 0.10 -2.00
CA ALA A 452 25.81 0.42 -0.92
C ALA A 452 25.10 1.05 0.28
N ARG A 453 24.04 1.84 0.05
CA ARG A 453 23.26 2.50 1.12
C ARG A 453 22.20 1.60 1.73
N CYS A 454 21.74 0.60 0.99
CA CYS A 454 20.70 -0.33 1.39
C CYS A 454 21.08 -1.77 1.01
N PRO A 455 22.08 -2.35 1.70
CA PRO A 455 22.49 -3.72 1.43
C PRO A 455 21.36 -4.71 1.76
N ALA A 456 21.26 -5.78 0.96
CA ALA A 456 20.31 -6.86 1.16
C ALA A 456 20.77 -7.82 2.28
N GLU A 457 21.01 -7.27 3.47
CA GLU A 457 21.43 -8.05 4.63
C GLU A 457 20.25 -8.80 5.26
N VAL A 458 20.47 -10.07 5.57
CA VAL A 458 19.50 -10.94 6.24
C VAL A 458 19.81 -11.01 7.73
N VAL A 459 18.79 -10.87 8.56
CA VAL A 459 18.91 -11.03 10.01
C VAL A 459 19.22 -12.48 10.33
N GLN A 460 20.36 -12.73 10.99
CA GLN A 460 20.73 -14.05 11.48
C GLN A 460 20.37 -14.17 12.96
N LEU A 461 19.54 -15.17 13.29
CA LEU A 461 19.16 -15.45 14.67
C LEU A 461 20.13 -16.43 15.29
N GLN A 462 20.64 -16.09 16.48
CA GLN A 462 21.45 -16.98 17.29
C GLN A 462 20.53 -17.76 18.26
N THR A 463 19.85 -18.78 17.73
CA THR A 463 18.99 -19.69 18.52
C THR A 463 19.49 -21.12 18.41
N ALA A 464 19.29 -21.90 19.46
CA ALA A 464 19.60 -23.33 19.41
C ALA A 464 18.71 -24.03 18.36
N GLY A 465 19.33 -24.74 17.45
CA GLY A 465 18.62 -25.57 16.48
C GLY A 465 17.88 -26.73 17.18
N ARG A 466 16.86 -27.28 16.52
CA ARG A 466 16.04 -28.37 17.06
C ARG A 466 16.92 -29.58 17.45
N GLU A 467 17.89 -29.96 16.63
CA GLU A 467 18.82 -31.07 16.92
C GLU A 467 19.56 -30.88 18.25
N ALA A 468 20.08 -29.66 18.50
CA ALA A 468 20.76 -29.36 19.75
C ALA A 468 19.83 -29.44 20.99
N LEU A 469 18.53 -29.14 20.81
CA LEU A 469 17.53 -29.29 21.87
C LEU A 469 17.17 -30.74 22.08
N ASP A 470 17.03 -31.55 21.01
CA ASP A 470 16.78 -32.99 21.06
C ASP A 470 17.97 -33.74 21.72
N ASP A 471 19.21 -33.37 21.41
CA ASP A 471 20.40 -33.90 22.08
C ASP A 471 20.43 -33.60 23.59
N ARG A 472 20.02 -32.37 23.98
CA ARG A 472 19.91 -32.02 25.41
C ARG A 472 18.82 -32.85 26.10
N ALA A 473 17.69 -33.08 25.45
CA ALA A 473 16.62 -33.94 25.97
C ALA A 473 17.10 -35.36 26.10
N ALA A 474 17.79 -35.93 25.11
CA ALA A 474 18.35 -37.29 25.14
C ALA A 474 19.32 -37.49 26.31
N LYS A 475 20.20 -36.51 26.57
CA LYS A 475 21.11 -36.53 27.73
C LYS A 475 20.37 -36.54 29.07
N LEU A 476 19.27 -35.77 29.18
CA LEU A 476 18.42 -35.79 30.40
C LEU A 476 17.72 -37.12 30.59
N ILE A 477 17.25 -37.75 29.53
CA ILE A 477 16.61 -39.10 29.57
C ILE A 477 17.63 -40.13 30.03
N GLN A 478 18.87 -40.09 29.52
CA GLN A 478 19.95 -41.04 29.92
C GLN A 478 20.40 -40.84 31.38
N ALA A 479 20.36 -39.61 31.91
CA ALA A 479 20.71 -39.28 33.28
C ALA A 479 19.59 -39.56 34.30
N ALA A 480 18.35 -39.82 33.84
CA ALA A 480 17.23 -40.09 34.73
C ALA A 480 17.36 -41.45 35.40
N PRO A 481 17.11 -41.60 36.71
CA PRO A 481 17.15 -42.88 37.39
C PRO A 481 16.06 -43.81 36.81
N PRO A 482 16.31 -45.12 36.70
CA PRO A 482 15.33 -46.08 36.19
C PRO A 482 14.03 -46.02 37.00
N LEU A 483 12.90 -45.93 36.30
CA LEU A 483 11.58 -45.99 36.94
C LEU A 483 11.48 -47.26 37.77
N LYS A 484 11.37 -47.11 39.10
CA LYS A 484 11.03 -48.26 39.97
C LYS A 484 9.68 -48.79 39.53
N ARG A 485 9.64 -50.07 39.09
CA ARG A 485 8.44 -50.80 38.73
C ARG A 485 7.59 -51.07 39.97
#